data_7d37cc0a4c94dab5eff5d27c29840019
#
_entry.id   7d37cc0a4c94dab5eff5d27c29840019
#
_cell.length_a   1.000
_cell.length_b   1.000
_cell.length_c   1.000
_cell.angle_alpha   90.00
_cell.angle_beta   90.00
_cell.angle_gamma   90.00
#
_symmetry.space_group_name_H-M   'P 1'
#
loop_
_entity.id
_entity.type
_entity.pdbx_description
1 polymer ?
#
loop_
_entity_poly.entity_id
_entity_poly.type
_entity_poly.pdbx_seq_one_letter_code
_entity_poly.pdbx_strand_id
1 'polypeptide(L)'
;MRRAWRVIAIFVVAVLASWLALLFWAAQTDWRSPLAPVTERAFHGNEFHAVFGTGAAHGSHLHVDSAGEDFSALQSTAPAQLAAADFSILRYRFKHFPRTLELSLLFRTAENPGDVQTIALPWPGAGVSSFDLSRVATWRGTIIELGFAEFATAQNVPPELGFKPFDVVGVKLWPPSWRGDLGALATDWFSAWPWSQRSVHALGREGEAPHSRSAVLFAALAAVVAIGWAIVLLGLRGRRLLLVTITCAALAWLALDLRWQAGLVQRLLATRTLYAGVAWPQRARIVGDSDIEQAADELKARLLGKTAPTRILVDAGSRFEMLRLVWHLLPLNVGELVQAVPLGVALPDDCLIVFLDSDAWQSDPAIRTLLAHSQRVKASGAALANGFDSSRLVAFRYRHAH
;
A
#
# COMPACT_ATOMS: atom_id res chain seq x y z
N MET A 1 -48.21 2.48 19.26
CA MET A 1 -47.35 2.92 18.17
C MET A 1 -46.58 4.23 18.47
N ARG A 2 -47.20 5.35 18.81
CA ARG A 2 -46.51 6.64 19.03
C ARG A 2 -45.45 6.60 20.17
N ARG A 3 -45.60 5.83 21.23
CA ARG A 3 -44.55 5.65 22.28
C ARG A 3 -43.33 4.89 21.78
N ALA A 4 -43.49 3.85 20.95
CA ALA A 4 -42.40 3.07 20.40
C ALA A 4 -41.53 3.94 19.44
N TRP A 5 -42.15 4.74 18.60
CA TRP A 5 -41.44 5.65 17.71
C TRP A 5 -40.62 6.73 18.44
N ARG A 6 -41.14 7.26 19.57
CA ARG A 6 -40.39 8.22 20.39
C ARG A 6 -39.16 7.56 21.02
N VAL A 7 -39.29 6.33 21.52
CA VAL A 7 -38.17 5.58 22.11
C VAL A 7 -37.09 5.29 21.05
N ILE A 8 -37.50 4.87 19.86
CA ILE A 8 -36.57 4.64 18.73
C ILE A 8 -35.88 5.96 18.34
N ALA A 9 -36.62 7.05 18.19
CA ALA A 9 -36.06 8.34 17.83
C ALA A 9 -35.04 8.83 18.88
N ILE A 10 -35.36 8.74 20.17
CA ILE A 10 -34.43 9.11 21.27
C ILE A 10 -33.18 8.23 21.20
N PHE A 11 -33.32 6.94 20.97
CA PHE A 11 -32.19 6.02 20.86
C PHE A 11 -31.28 6.38 19.66
N VAL A 12 -31.89 6.62 18.48
CA VAL A 12 -31.13 7.03 17.28
C VAL A 12 -30.41 8.35 17.52
N VAL A 13 -31.04 9.35 18.11
CA VAL A 13 -30.42 10.65 18.45
C VAL A 13 -29.29 10.46 19.43
N ALA A 14 -29.46 9.63 20.49
CA ALA A 14 -28.42 9.36 21.45
C ALA A 14 -27.21 8.63 20.83
N VAL A 15 -27.46 7.66 19.95
CA VAL A 15 -26.40 6.97 19.20
C VAL A 15 -25.66 7.94 18.29
N LEU A 16 -26.38 8.79 17.54
CA LEU A 16 -25.77 9.81 16.68
C LEU A 16 -24.96 10.83 17.48
N ALA A 17 -25.50 11.33 18.60
CA ALA A 17 -24.81 12.27 19.48
C ALA A 17 -23.54 11.64 20.08
N SER A 18 -23.60 10.38 20.47
CA SER A 18 -22.43 9.62 20.97
C SER A 18 -21.40 9.36 19.89
N TRP A 19 -21.83 9.09 18.69
CA TRP A 19 -20.98 8.99 17.51
C TRP A 19 -20.27 10.33 17.22
N LEU A 20 -21.00 11.43 17.26
CA LEU A 20 -20.43 12.76 17.11
C LEU A 20 -19.46 13.09 18.26
N ALA A 21 -19.79 12.74 19.50
CA ALA A 21 -18.89 12.90 20.62
C ALA A 21 -17.62 12.04 20.52
N LEU A 22 -17.74 10.81 20.04
CA LEU A 22 -16.60 9.92 19.76
C LEU A 22 -15.74 10.42 18.60
N LEU A 23 -16.36 10.92 17.52
CA LEU A 23 -15.68 11.58 16.43
C LEU A 23 -14.93 12.79 16.92
N PHE A 24 -15.59 13.63 17.73
CA PHE A 24 -15.00 14.78 18.34
C PHE A 24 -13.83 14.40 19.26
N TRP A 25 -14.01 13.41 20.16
CA TRP A 25 -12.94 12.93 21.04
C TRP A 25 -11.80 12.29 20.26
N ALA A 26 -12.10 11.51 19.22
CA ALA A 26 -11.08 10.87 18.38
C ALA A 26 -10.32 11.90 17.53
N ALA A 27 -10.92 13.05 17.25
CA ALA A 27 -10.30 14.16 16.56
C ALA A 27 -9.39 15.01 17.48
N GLN A 28 -9.56 14.90 18.77
CA GLN A 28 -8.81 15.74 19.73
C GLN A 28 -7.53 15.06 20.20
N THR A 29 -6.42 15.35 19.57
CA THR A 29 -5.10 15.14 20.14
C THR A 29 -4.47 16.41 20.70
N ASP A 30 -4.85 17.59 20.17
CA ASP A 30 -4.38 18.87 20.66
C ASP A 30 -5.52 19.89 20.71
N TRP A 31 -6.10 20.10 21.90
CA TRP A 31 -7.11 21.11 22.11
C TRP A 31 -6.46 22.50 22.12
N ARG A 32 -6.25 23.10 20.97
CA ARG A 32 -6.05 24.55 20.86
C ARG A 32 -7.41 25.20 20.65
N SER A 33 -7.62 26.34 21.31
CA SER A 33 -8.91 27.05 21.37
C SER A 33 -9.62 27.08 20.00
N PRO A 34 -10.89 26.65 19.90
CA PRO A 34 -11.66 26.72 18.65
C PRO A 34 -11.89 28.16 18.16
N LEU A 35 -11.52 29.15 18.95
CA LEU A 35 -11.65 30.61 18.68
C LEU A 35 -10.35 31.20 18.13
N ALA A 36 -9.24 30.47 18.06
CA ALA A 36 -8.03 30.99 17.43
C ALA A 36 -8.27 31.14 15.91
N PRO A 37 -7.87 32.28 15.31
CA PRO A 37 -7.98 32.45 13.86
C PRO A 37 -7.18 31.37 13.17
N VAL A 38 -7.84 30.58 12.33
CA VAL A 38 -7.20 29.50 11.57
C VAL A 38 -6.41 30.15 10.45
N THR A 39 -5.10 30.28 10.63
CA THR A 39 -4.19 30.71 9.57
C THR A 39 -3.82 29.49 8.76
N GLU A 40 -4.39 29.35 7.58
CA GLU A 40 -4.03 28.30 6.63
C GLU A 40 -2.88 28.77 5.74
N ARG A 41 -2.02 27.83 5.34
CA ARG A 41 -1.05 28.03 4.25
C ARG A 41 -1.54 27.28 3.04
N ALA A 42 -1.86 27.99 1.97
CA ALA A 42 -2.32 27.44 0.72
C ALA A 42 -1.21 27.49 -0.34
N PHE A 43 -1.13 26.44 -1.16
CA PHE A 43 -0.31 26.35 -2.36
C PHE A 43 -1.22 25.95 -3.50
N HIS A 44 -1.24 26.75 -4.56
CA HIS A 44 -1.96 26.41 -5.78
C HIS A 44 -1.15 25.42 -6.61
N GLY A 45 -1.81 24.64 -7.46
CA GLY A 45 -1.12 23.66 -8.29
C GLY A 45 -0.06 24.26 -9.22
N ASN A 46 -0.26 25.50 -9.69
CA ASN A 46 0.73 26.20 -10.52
C ASN A 46 1.97 26.69 -9.76
N GLU A 47 2.01 26.58 -8.44
CA GLU A 47 3.21 26.81 -7.62
C GLU A 47 4.11 25.57 -7.57
N PHE A 48 3.60 24.41 -8.01
CA PHE A 48 4.37 23.20 -8.14
C PHE A 48 4.99 23.11 -9.54
N HIS A 49 6.16 22.51 -9.62
CA HIS A 49 6.83 22.19 -10.87
C HIS A 49 7.15 20.69 -10.93
N ALA A 50 7.10 20.12 -12.13
CA ALA A 50 7.47 18.73 -12.35
C ALA A 50 8.99 18.56 -12.19
N VAL A 51 9.40 17.68 -11.28
CA VAL A 51 10.81 17.30 -11.05
C VAL A 51 11.12 16.01 -11.79
N PHE A 52 10.20 15.05 -11.75
CA PHE A 52 10.21 13.83 -12.57
C PHE A 52 8.91 13.71 -13.34
N GLY A 53 9.01 13.19 -14.56
CA GLY A 53 7.92 13.23 -15.51
C GLY A 53 7.80 14.57 -16.21
N THR A 54 6.69 14.78 -16.90
CA THR A 54 6.40 16.02 -17.61
C THR A 54 5.09 16.62 -17.12
N GLY A 55 5.03 17.94 -17.09
CA GLY A 55 3.81 18.65 -16.71
C GLY A 55 3.97 20.14 -16.92
N ALA A 56 2.85 20.82 -17.07
CA ALA A 56 2.79 22.26 -17.28
C ALA A 56 1.70 22.92 -16.43
N ALA A 57 1.95 24.16 -16.03
CA ALA A 57 0.95 24.94 -15.32
C ALA A 57 -0.17 25.38 -16.27
N HIS A 58 -1.43 25.08 -15.88
CA HIS A 58 -2.64 25.48 -16.56
C HIS A 58 -3.54 26.28 -15.61
N GLY A 59 -3.53 27.59 -15.73
CA GLY A 59 -4.25 28.47 -14.81
C GLY A 59 -3.75 28.34 -13.38
N SER A 60 -4.58 27.84 -12.45
CA SER A 60 -4.22 27.65 -11.03
C SER A 60 -3.76 26.22 -10.68
N HIS A 61 -3.66 25.33 -11.63
CA HIS A 61 -3.29 23.93 -11.39
C HIS A 61 -2.11 23.49 -12.25
N LEU A 62 -1.41 22.44 -11.82
CA LEU A 62 -0.38 21.78 -12.60
C LEU A 62 -1.01 20.56 -13.27
N HIS A 63 -0.94 20.51 -14.59
CA HIS A 63 -1.28 19.30 -15.34
C HIS A 63 -0.04 18.44 -15.46
N VAL A 64 -0.11 17.19 -15.04
CA VAL A 64 0.96 16.20 -15.13
C VAL A 64 0.63 15.26 -16.28
N ASP A 65 1.44 15.34 -17.36
CA ASP A 65 1.17 14.67 -18.63
C ASP A 65 1.70 13.23 -18.67
N SER A 66 2.92 13.01 -18.13
CA SER A 66 3.58 11.71 -18.17
C SER A 66 4.46 11.46 -16.96
N ALA A 67 4.71 10.17 -16.70
CA ALA A 67 5.75 9.72 -15.77
C ALA A 67 7.15 9.86 -16.38
N GLY A 68 8.16 9.83 -15.53
CA GLY A 68 9.57 9.70 -15.93
C GLY A 68 9.94 8.27 -16.34
N GLU A 69 11.22 8.07 -16.64
CA GLU A 69 11.76 6.77 -17.10
C GLU A 69 11.59 5.65 -16.04
N ASP A 70 11.54 6.01 -14.76
CA ASP A 70 11.31 5.11 -13.63
C ASP A 70 9.83 4.85 -13.33
N PHE A 71 8.92 5.29 -14.22
CA PHE A 71 7.46 5.19 -14.09
C PHE A 71 6.89 5.95 -12.89
N SER A 72 7.65 6.87 -12.29
CA SER A 72 7.19 7.79 -11.27
C SER A 72 6.95 9.19 -11.84
N ALA A 73 6.10 9.95 -11.17
CA ALA A 73 6.02 11.39 -11.35
C ALA A 73 6.31 12.06 -10.00
N LEU A 74 6.93 13.23 -10.03
CA LEU A 74 7.25 13.99 -8.83
C LEU A 74 7.05 15.47 -9.13
N GLN A 75 6.33 16.14 -8.25
CA GLN A 75 6.13 17.57 -8.30
C GLN A 75 6.51 18.17 -6.95
N SER A 76 7.22 19.28 -6.98
CA SER A 76 7.61 19.97 -5.75
C SER A 76 7.40 21.48 -5.83
N THR A 77 7.32 22.09 -4.67
CA THR A 77 7.37 23.54 -4.46
C THR A 77 8.33 23.82 -3.31
N ALA A 78 9.02 24.94 -3.39
CA ALA A 78 9.89 25.42 -2.31
C ALA A 78 9.11 26.46 -1.48
N PRO A 79 8.40 26.07 -0.43
CA PRO A 79 7.70 27.00 0.43
C PRO A 79 8.71 27.87 1.17
N ALA A 80 8.36 29.10 1.43
CA ALA A 80 9.04 29.85 2.48
C ALA A 80 8.99 29.03 3.77
N GLN A 81 10.10 28.98 4.50
CA GLN A 81 10.28 28.18 5.73
C GLN A 81 9.02 28.07 6.58
N LEU A 82 8.49 26.84 6.69
CA LEU A 82 7.29 26.52 7.45
C LEU A 82 7.65 25.71 8.69
N ALA A 83 7.26 26.17 9.87
CA ALA A 83 7.38 25.32 11.06
C ALA A 83 6.35 24.18 11.00
N ALA A 84 6.81 22.93 10.96
CA ALA A 84 5.93 21.75 10.90
C ALA A 84 4.95 21.71 12.08
N ALA A 85 5.37 22.19 13.26
CA ALA A 85 4.56 22.23 14.47
C ALA A 85 3.31 23.13 14.36
N ASP A 86 3.30 24.07 13.42
CA ASP A 86 2.17 24.97 13.21
C ASP A 86 1.05 24.32 12.39
N PHE A 87 1.33 23.21 11.71
CA PHE A 87 0.42 22.57 10.80
C PHE A 87 0.30 21.06 11.09
N SER A 88 -0.89 20.65 11.47
CA SER A 88 -1.21 19.25 11.76
C SER A 88 -2.05 18.58 10.69
N ILE A 89 -2.70 19.34 9.80
CA ILE A 89 -3.62 18.81 8.81
C ILE A 89 -3.17 19.20 7.41
N LEU A 90 -2.93 18.18 6.59
CA LEU A 90 -2.76 18.33 5.15
C LEU A 90 -4.11 18.21 4.46
N ARG A 91 -4.48 19.17 3.62
CA ARG A 91 -5.62 19.09 2.71
C ARG A 91 -5.11 19.16 1.29
N TYR A 92 -5.48 18.21 0.46
CA TYR A 92 -5.01 18.12 -0.92
C TYR A 92 -6.18 17.83 -1.87
N ARG A 93 -6.05 18.32 -3.09
CA ARG A 93 -7.03 18.13 -4.14
C ARG A 93 -6.35 17.83 -5.45
N PHE A 94 -6.76 16.73 -6.05
CA PHE A 94 -6.38 16.30 -7.39
C PHE A 94 -7.63 16.17 -8.26
N LYS A 95 -7.47 16.28 -9.57
CA LYS A 95 -8.51 15.91 -10.54
C LYS A 95 -7.97 14.81 -11.44
N HIS A 96 -8.86 13.91 -11.84
CA HIS A 96 -8.57 12.80 -12.75
C HIS A 96 -7.47 11.84 -12.25
N PHE A 97 -7.16 11.86 -10.96
CA PHE A 97 -6.11 11.02 -10.38
C PHE A 97 -6.39 9.54 -10.63
N PRO A 98 -5.48 8.79 -11.31
CA PRO A 98 -5.71 7.39 -11.66
C PRO A 98 -5.52 6.47 -10.44
N ARG A 99 -6.41 5.48 -10.30
CA ARG A 99 -6.33 4.47 -9.23
C ARG A 99 -5.19 3.47 -9.42
N THR A 100 -4.46 3.58 -10.52
CA THR A 100 -3.27 2.79 -10.84
C THR A 100 -1.99 3.37 -10.26
N LEU A 101 -2.06 4.56 -9.67
CA LEU A 101 -0.94 5.21 -8.99
C LEU A 101 -1.15 5.23 -7.48
N GLU A 102 -0.07 5.09 -6.74
CA GLU A 102 0.02 5.43 -5.32
C GLU A 102 0.39 6.90 -5.20
N LEU A 103 -0.11 7.56 -4.17
CA LEU A 103 0.20 8.96 -3.87
C LEU A 103 1.00 9.04 -2.57
N SER A 104 2.08 9.78 -2.59
CA SER A 104 2.89 10.09 -1.41
C SER A 104 3.14 11.59 -1.29
N LEU A 105 3.12 12.10 -0.07
CA LEU A 105 3.64 13.42 0.28
C LEU A 105 5.14 13.30 0.47
N LEU A 106 5.89 14.19 -0.16
CA LEU A 106 7.33 14.36 0.04
C LEU A 106 7.61 15.69 0.73
N PHE A 107 8.59 15.70 1.60
CA PHE A 107 9.08 16.95 2.18
C PHE A 107 10.54 16.85 2.61
N ARG A 108 11.20 18.00 2.64
CA ARG A 108 12.54 18.16 3.21
C ARG A 108 12.50 19.18 4.33
N THR A 109 13.39 18.99 5.30
CA THR A 109 13.54 19.91 6.43
C THR A 109 14.85 20.66 6.34
N ALA A 110 14.91 21.86 6.90
CA ALA A 110 16.14 22.64 6.98
C ALA A 110 17.21 21.97 7.83
N GLU A 111 16.78 21.16 8.80
CA GLU A 111 17.67 20.42 9.70
C GLU A 111 18.35 19.25 8.98
N ASN A 112 17.71 18.71 7.94
CA ASN A 112 18.26 17.62 7.14
C ASN A 112 17.90 17.75 5.64
N PRO A 113 18.48 18.73 4.92
CA PRO A 113 18.09 19.06 3.55
C PRO A 113 18.47 17.99 2.52
N GLY A 114 19.38 17.10 2.87
CA GLY A 114 19.78 15.97 2.01
C GLY A 114 18.82 14.79 2.03
N ASP A 115 17.92 14.72 3.03
CA ASP A 115 17.03 13.58 3.24
C ASP A 115 15.58 13.92 2.90
N VAL A 116 15.01 13.16 1.97
CA VAL A 116 13.61 13.30 1.56
C VAL A 116 12.74 12.39 2.41
N GLN A 117 11.85 12.98 3.18
CA GLN A 117 10.87 12.25 3.95
C GLN A 117 9.64 11.96 3.09
N THR A 118 9.11 10.73 3.20
CA THR A 118 7.98 10.26 2.40
C THR A 118 6.84 9.79 3.29
N ILE A 119 5.63 10.24 3.01
CA ILE A 119 4.42 9.83 3.72
C ILE A 119 3.41 9.33 2.69
N ALA A 120 3.05 8.05 2.76
CA ALA A 120 1.98 7.51 1.91
C ALA A 120 0.64 8.18 2.24
N LEU A 121 -0.10 8.55 1.19
CA LEU A 121 -1.41 9.17 1.29
C LEU A 121 -2.50 8.25 0.71
N PRO A 122 -3.75 8.32 1.22
CA PRO A 122 -4.86 7.63 0.58
C PRO A 122 -5.12 8.20 -0.82
N TRP A 123 -5.73 7.39 -1.68
CA TRP A 123 -6.16 7.88 -2.99
C TRP A 123 -7.03 9.13 -2.86
N PRO A 124 -6.76 10.17 -3.65
CA PRO A 124 -7.57 11.37 -3.64
C PRO A 124 -9.03 11.06 -3.95
N GLY A 125 -9.94 11.61 -3.16
CA GLY A 125 -11.37 11.58 -3.46
C GLY A 125 -11.74 12.56 -4.57
N ALA A 126 -13.01 12.57 -4.97
CA ALA A 126 -13.52 13.54 -5.94
C ALA A 126 -13.46 15.01 -5.44
N GLY A 127 -13.40 15.20 -4.13
CA GLY A 127 -13.30 16.51 -3.47
C GLY A 127 -11.93 16.78 -2.87
N VAL A 128 -11.93 17.48 -1.75
CA VAL A 128 -10.75 17.71 -0.93
C VAL A 128 -10.55 16.52 0.00
N SER A 129 -9.38 15.92 -0.05
CA SER A 129 -8.94 14.91 0.90
C SER A 129 -8.14 15.57 2.02
N SER A 130 -8.20 15.01 3.22
CA SER A 130 -7.49 15.52 4.40
C SER A 130 -6.69 14.41 5.06
N PHE A 131 -5.50 14.72 5.58
CA PHE A 131 -4.62 13.78 6.24
C PHE A 131 -4.07 14.36 7.53
N ASP A 132 -4.01 13.57 8.59
CA ASP A 132 -3.52 13.98 9.91
C ASP A 132 -2.00 13.80 9.99
N LEU A 133 -1.26 14.90 9.84
CA LEU A 133 0.20 14.94 9.92
C LEU A 133 0.71 14.83 11.36
N SER A 134 -0.11 15.13 12.39
CA SER A 134 0.31 15.08 13.79
C SER A 134 0.74 13.67 14.23
N ARG A 135 0.32 12.65 13.49
CA ARG A 135 0.66 11.24 13.74
C ARG A 135 1.94 10.77 13.06
N VAL A 136 2.52 11.62 12.24
CA VAL A 136 3.71 11.32 11.47
C VAL A 136 4.93 11.76 12.27
N ALA A 137 5.69 10.82 12.79
CA ALA A 137 6.84 11.11 13.65
C ALA A 137 7.91 11.95 12.95
N THR A 138 8.02 11.87 11.63
CA THR A 138 8.98 12.62 10.82
C THR A 138 8.49 14.03 10.48
N TRP A 139 7.19 14.37 10.66
CA TRP A 139 6.66 15.70 10.41
C TRP A 139 7.03 16.67 11.55
N ARG A 140 8.27 17.16 11.50
CA ARG A 140 8.86 18.04 12.50
C ARG A 140 9.93 18.94 11.89
N GLY A 141 10.35 19.97 12.62
CA GLY A 141 11.38 20.91 12.18
C GLY A 141 10.82 21.96 11.21
N THR A 142 11.69 22.55 10.39
CA THR A 142 11.37 23.60 9.43
C THR A 142 11.29 23.02 8.03
N ILE A 143 10.11 23.01 7.43
CA ILE A 143 9.88 22.49 6.07
C ILE A 143 10.38 23.51 5.06
N ILE A 144 11.27 23.09 4.16
CA ILE A 144 11.87 23.90 3.10
C ILE A 144 11.46 23.45 1.69
N GLU A 145 10.95 22.23 1.54
CA GLU A 145 10.42 21.70 0.29
C GLU A 145 9.21 20.84 0.60
N LEU A 146 8.20 20.94 -0.24
CA LEU A 146 6.98 20.14 -0.16
C LEU A 146 6.62 19.67 -1.57
N GLY A 147 6.25 18.40 -1.68
CA GLY A 147 5.95 17.82 -2.99
C GLY A 147 5.04 16.60 -2.90
N PHE A 148 4.70 16.08 -4.07
CA PHE A 148 4.02 14.82 -4.22
C PHE A 148 4.84 13.91 -5.11
N ALA A 149 4.78 12.62 -4.82
CA ALA A 149 5.27 11.59 -5.70
C ALA A 149 4.17 10.58 -5.97
N GLU A 150 4.06 10.20 -7.22
CA GLU A 150 3.16 9.20 -7.73
C GLU A 150 3.96 8.04 -8.30
N PHE A 151 3.67 6.86 -7.78
CA PHE A 151 4.30 5.62 -8.21
C PHE A 151 3.26 4.68 -8.78
N ALA A 152 3.62 3.89 -9.77
CA ALA A 152 2.74 2.81 -10.21
C ALA A 152 2.48 1.85 -9.03
N THR A 153 1.23 1.44 -8.83
CA THR A 153 0.84 0.49 -7.77
C THR A 153 1.49 -0.88 -7.92
N ALA A 154 1.98 -1.19 -9.11
CA ALA A 154 2.82 -2.34 -9.39
C ALA A 154 4.11 -1.85 -10.04
N GLN A 155 5.25 -2.33 -9.56
CA GLN A 155 6.54 -2.00 -10.15
C GLN A 155 6.57 -2.45 -11.61
N ASN A 156 7.24 -1.66 -12.47
CA ASN A 156 7.42 -1.95 -13.90
C ASN A 156 6.11 -2.00 -14.74
N VAL A 157 5.03 -1.37 -14.29
CA VAL A 157 3.85 -1.18 -15.14
C VAL A 157 4.24 -0.27 -16.30
N PRO A 158 4.03 -0.70 -17.55
CA PRO A 158 4.25 0.18 -18.68
C PRO A 158 3.46 1.49 -18.52
N PRO A 159 4.04 2.66 -18.80
CA PRO A 159 3.39 3.95 -18.61
C PRO A 159 2.01 4.02 -19.25
N GLU A 160 1.85 3.40 -20.42
CA GLU A 160 0.59 3.36 -21.18
C GLU A 160 -0.55 2.67 -20.42
N LEU A 161 -0.23 1.75 -19.51
CA LEU A 161 -1.19 0.99 -18.72
C LEU A 161 -1.41 1.57 -17.33
N GLY A 162 -0.37 2.09 -16.69
CA GLY A 162 -0.38 2.53 -15.30
C GLY A 162 -0.60 4.03 -15.14
N PHE A 163 0.07 4.83 -15.95
CA PHE A 163 0.00 6.27 -15.87
C PHE A 163 -1.15 6.81 -16.74
N LYS A 164 -1.85 7.80 -16.23
CA LYS A 164 -2.81 8.63 -16.97
C LYS A 164 -2.65 10.06 -16.49
N PRO A 165 -2.76 11.05 -17.37
CA PRO A 165 -2.65 12.45 -16.99
C PRO A 165 -3.63 12.83 -15.88
N PHE A 166 -3.18 13.69 -14.98
CA PHE A 166 -3.98 14.19 -13.86
C PHE A 166 -3.59 15.63 -13.51
N ASP A 167 -4.43 16.30 -12.72
CA ASP A 167 -4.19 17.67 -12.29
C ASP A 167 -3.93 17.73 -10.78
N VAL A 168 -2.84 18.39 -10.39
CA VAL A 168 -2.62 18.86 -9.02
C VAL A 168 -3.32 20.22 -8.90
N VAL A 169 -4.42 20.25 -8.16
CA VAL A 169 -5.20 21.49 -8.00
C VAL A 169 -4.62 22.38 -6.91
N GLY A 170 -4.16 21.77 -5.82
CA GLY A 170 -3.50 22.50 -4.75
C GLY A 170 -3.53 21.77 -3.42
N VAL A 171 -2.82 22.37 -2.50
CA VAL A 171 -2.57 21.86 -1.15
C VAL A 171 -2.83 22.98 -0.15
N LYS A 172 -3.36 22.62 1.00
CA LYS A 172 -3.50 23.51 2.14
C LYS A 172 -2.97 22.83 3.39
N LEU A 173 -2.13 23.52 4.11
CA LEU A 173 -1.71 23.13 5.45
C LEU A 173 -2.56 23.90 6.46
N TRP A 174 -3.19 23.17 7.34
CA TRP A 174 -4.04 23.75 8.38
C TRP A 174 -3.41 23.54 9.74
N PRO A 175 -3.53 24.56 10.62
CA PRO A 175 -3.16 24.41 12.01
C PRO A 175 -4.09 23.39 12.71
N PRO A 176 -3.70 22.88 13.89
CA PRO A 176 -4.54 21.99 14.69
C PRO A 176 -5.94 22.58 14.87
N SER A 177 -6.96 21.87 14.42
CA SER A 177 -8.34 22.30 14.52
C SER A 177 -9.29 21.11 14.48
N TRP A 178 -10.36 21.15 15.29
CA TRP A 178 -11.36 20.09 15.30
C TRP A 178 -12.01 19.84 13.93
N ARG A 179 -12.16 20.87 13.10
CA ARG A 179 -12.70 20.76 11.73
C ARG A 179 -11.72 20.03 10.80
N GLY A 180 -10.43 20.32 10.94
CA GLY A 180 -9.37 19.61 10.21
C GLY A 180 -9.32 18.14 10.60
N ASP A 181 -9.36 17.86 11.90
CA ASP A 181 -9.34 16.50 12.43
C ASP A 181 -10.56 15.67 11.99
N LEU A 182 -11.77 16.28 12.02
CA LEU A 182 -12.96 15.61 11.48
C LEU A 182 -12.84 15.36 9.98
N GLY A 183 -12.27 16.29 9.21
CA GLY A 183 -11.99 16.10 7.79
C GLY A 183 -11.01 14.97 7.53
N ALA A 184 -9.93 14.91 8.31
CA ALA A 184 -8.94 13.85 8.23
C ALA A 184 -9.55 12.47 8.59
N LEU A 185 -10.36 12.41 9.66
CA LEU A 185 -11.06 11.21 10.06
C LEU A 185 -12.07 10.74 9.01
N ALA A 186 -12.83 11.67 8.41
CA ALA A 186 -13.76 11.34 7.33
C ALA A 186 -13.01 10.82 6.09
N THR A 187 -11.89 11.44 5.74
CA THR A 187 -11.05 10.95 4.65
C THR A 187 -10.53 9.55 4.94
N ASP A 188 -9.99 9.31 6.13
CA ASP A 188 -9.49 8.00 6.54
C ASP A 188 -10.61 6.92 6.52
N TRP A 189 -11.82 7.28 6.92
CA TRP A 189 -12.95 6.36 6.90
C TRP A 189 -13.46 6.01 5.49
N PHE A 190 -13.55 7.00 4.60
CA PHE A 190 -14.18 6.84 3.29
C PHE A 190 -13.19 6.69 2.14
N SER A 191 -11.91 6.97 2.36
CA SER A 191 -10.89 6.81 1.33
C SER A 191 -10.47 5.35 1.18
N ALA A 192 -10.08 5.01 -0.05
CA ALA A 192 -9.48 3.72 -0.36
C ALA A 192 -7.95 3.86 -0.47
N TRP A 193 -7.27 2.81 -0.08
CA TRP A 193 -5.82 2.65 -0.21
C TRP A 193 -5.52 1.64 -1.30
N PRO A 194 -4.42 1.80 -2.05
CA PRO A 194 -3.99 0.80 -3.00
C PRO A 194 -3.69 -0.54 -2.31
N TRP A 195 -3.62 -1.62 -3.10
CA TRP A 195 -3.13 -2.88 -2.60
C TRP A 195 -1.69 -2.72 -2.12
N SER A 196 -1.37 -3.20 -0.93
CA SER A 196 0.01 -3.37 -0.52
C SER A 196 0.44 -4.82 -0.75
N GLN A 197 1.71 -5.05 -1.01
CA GLN A 197 2.27 -6.41 -1.14
C GLN A 197 2.10 -7.25 0.14
N ARG A 198 1.84 -6.61 1.29
CA ARG A 198 1.63 -7.25 2.59
C ARG A 198 0.17 -7.56 2.89
N SER A 199 -0.78 -7.00 2.16
CA SER A 199 -2.20 -7.22 2.43
C SER A 199 -2.70 -8.47 1.73
N VAL A 200 -2.73 -9.57 2.46
CA VAL A 200 -3.39 -10.80 2.03
C VAL A 200 -4.91 -10.67 2.13
N HIS A 201 -5.40 -9.80 3.02
CA HIS A 201 -6.81 -9.49 3.20
C HIS A 201 -7.00 -8.02 3.62
N ALA A 202 -8.17 -7.47 3.33
CA ALA A 202 -8.49 -6.06 3.63
C ALA A 202 -8.82 -5.79 5.11
N LEU A 203 -8.81 -6.81 5.95
CA LEU A 203 -9.24 -6.74 7.35
C LEU A 203 -8.10 -6.45 8.32
N GLY A 204 -6.84 -6.59 7.89
CA GLY A 204 -5.68 -6.40 8.74
C GLY A 204 -5.23 -4.95 8.82
N ARG A 205 -4.54 -4.62 9.91
CA ARG A 205 -3.86 -3.33 10.09
C ARG A 205 -2.86 -3.01 8.97
N GLU A 206 -2.39 -4.04 8.28
CA GLU A 206 -1.48 -3.94 7.14
C GLU A 206 -2.16 -3.41 5.86
N GLY A 207 -3.50 -3.47 5.78
CA GLY A 207 -4.30 -2.85 4.72
C GLY A 207 -4.75 -1.44 5.03
N GLU A 208 -4.45 -0.94 6.23
CA GLU A 208 -4.67 0.43 6.67
C GLU A 208 -3.35 1.19 6.61
N ALA A 209 -3.42 2.49 6.36
CA ALA A 209 -2.21 3.32 6.44
C ALA A 209 -1.54 3.16 7.81
N PRO A 210 -0.19 3.18 7.87
CA PRO A 210 0.52 3.06 9.14
C PRO A 210 0.13 4.13 10.17
N HIS A 211 -0.50 5.21 9.72
CA HIS A 211 -0.93 6.34 10.54
C HIS A 211 -2.46 6.44 10.70
N SER A 212 -3.25 5.52 10.09
CA SER A 212 -4.70 5.54 10.24
C SER A 212 -5.15 5.12 11.63
N ARG A 213 -6.33 5.60 12.03
CA ARG A 213 -6.96 5.16 13.28
C ARG A 213 -7.60 3.80 13.06
N SER A 214 -7.48 2.91 14.04
CA SER A 214 -8.12 1.61 13.96
C SER A 214 -9.65 1.75 13.86
N ALA A 215 -10.19 1.45 12.67
CA ALA A 215 -11.61 1.47 12.41
C ALA A 215 -12.38 0.50 13.35
N VAL A 216 -11.77 -0.63 13.67
CA VAL A 216 -12.33 -1.63 14.59
C VAL A 216 -12.49 -1.05 16.00
N LEU A 217 -11.43 -0.39 16.52
CA LEU A 217 -11.50 0.25 17.83
C LEU A 217 -12.58 1.34 17.86
N PHE A 218 -12.66 2.14 16.82
CA PHE A 218 -13.67 3.18 16.70
C PHE A 218 -15.08 2.61 16.70
N ALA A 219 -15.35 1.57 15.90
CA ALA A 219 -16.66 0.91 15.85
C ALA A 219 -17.02 0.23 17.19
N ALA A 220 -16.04 -0.40 17.84
CA ALA A 220 -16.22 -1.01 19.17
C ALA A 220 -16.58 0.03 20.23
N LEU A 221 -15.85 1.15 20.29
CA LEU A 221 -16.15 2.25 21.22
C LEU A 221 -17.53 2.85 20.95
N ALA A 222 -17.90 3.05 19.68
CA ALA A 222 -19.24 3.53 19.32
C ALA A 222 -20.34 2.59 19.79
N ALA A 223 -20.15 1.27 19.65
CA ALA A 223 -21.09 0.26 20.13
C ALA A 223 -21.21 0.29 21.67
N VAL A 224 -20.09 0.37 22.39
CA VAL A 224 -20.08 0.45 23.87
C VAL A 224 -20.81 1.69 24.36
N VAL A 225 -20.57 2.85 23.75
CA VAL A 225 -21.26 4.10 24.10
C VAL A 225 -22.76 4.00 23.81
N ALA A 226 -23.16 3.44 22.67
CA ALA A 226 -24.57 3.22 22.34
C ALA A 226 -25.27 2.31 23.36
N ILE A 227 -24.62 1.23 23.79
CA ILE A 227 -25.11 0.33 24.82
C ILE A 227 -25.23 1.06 26.16
N GLY A 228 -24.21 1.82 26.55
CA GLY A 228 -24.25 2.63 27.77
C GLY A 228 -25.43 3.60 27.79
N TRP A 229 -25.68 4.31 26.72
CA TRP A 229 -26.84 5.19 26.59
C TRP A 229 -28.17 4.44 26.63
N ALA A 230 -28.26 3.26 26.01
CA ALA A 230 -29.45 2.43 26.08
C ALA A 230 -29.77 2.00 27.51
N ILE A 231 -28.75 1.70 28.32
CA ILE A 231 -28.93 1.40 29.75
C ILE A 231 -29.45 2.63 30.49
N VAL A 232 -28.80 3.78 30.32
CA VAL A 232 -29.10 5.00 31.09
C VAL A 232 -30.46 5.58 30.70
N LEU A 233 -30.75 5.75 29.41
CA LEU A 233 -31.94 6.43 28.92
C LEU A 233 -33.19 5.54 28.95
N LEU A 234 -33.02 4.26 28.67
CA LEU A 234 -34.16 3.34 28.54
C LEU A 234 -34.32 2.41 29.75
N GLY A 235 -33.40 2.47 30.71
CA GLY A 235 -33.44 1.60 31.89
C GLY A 235 -33.47 0.10 31.57
N LEU A 236 -32.81 -0.30 30.46
CA LEU A 236 -32.90 -1.65 29.95
C LEU A 236 -32.21 -2.65 30.86
N ARG A 237 -32.86 -3.78 31.10
CA ARG A 237 -32.38 -4.89 31.93
C ARG A 237 -32.69 -6.24 31.28
N GLY A 238 -31.96 -7.25 31.64
CA GLY A 238 -32.22 -8.64 31.25
C GLY A 238 -32.25 -8.83 29.74
N ARG A 239 -33.25 -9.54 29.22
CA ARG A 239 -33.36 -9.91 27.79
C ARG A 239 -33.37 -8.72 26.84
N ARG A 240 -33.95 -7.58 27.24
CA ARG A 240 -33.99 -6.36 26.40
C ARG A 240 -32.61 -5.75 26.25
N LEU A 241 -31.83 -5.71 27.33
CA LEU A 241 -30.44 -5.25 27.27
C LEU A 241 -29.60 -6.15 26.36
N LEU A 242 -29.74 -7.47 26.47
CA LEU A 242 -29.04 -8.43 25.62
C LEU A 242 -29.36 -8.19 24.13
N LEU A 243 -30.64 -8.02 23.77
CA LEU A 243 -31.05 -7.75 22.39
C LEU A 243 -30.45 -6.46 21.86
N VAL A 244 -30.45 -5.37 22.64
CA VAL A 244 -29.84 -4.10 22.24
C VAL A 244 -28.33 -4.24 22.08
N THR A 245 -27.65 -4.94 22.97
CA THR A 245 -26.21 -5.20 22.87
C THR A 245 -25.86 -5.94 21.58
N ILE A 246 -26.60 -7.02 21.27
CA ILE A 246 -26.40 -7.77 20.02
C ILE A 246 -26.66 -6.88 18.81
N THR A 247 -27.73 -6.06 18.85
CA THR A 247 -28.07 -5.16 17.73
C THR A 247 -26.98 -4.10 17.53
N CYS A 248 -26.48 -3.47 18.60
CA CYS A 248 -25.40 -2.49 18.50
C CYS A 248 -24.10 -3.12 17.95
N ALA A 249 -23.75 -4.30 18.42
CA ALA A 249 -22.58 -5.04 17.91
C ALA A 249 -22.74 -5.40 16.43
N ALA A 250 -23.93 -5.88 16.03
CA ALA A 250 -24.23 -6.20 14.64
C ALA A 250 -24.18 -4.96 13.73
N LEU A 251 -24.70 -3.81 14.17
CA LEU A 251 -24.64 -2.56 13.43
C LEU A 251 -23.20 -2.03 13.29
N ALA A 252 -22.40 -2.11 14.37
CA ALA A 252 -21.00 -1.74 14.31
C ALA A 252 -20.21 -2.63 13.34
N TRP A 253 -20.48 -3.93 13.37
CA TRP A 253 -19.90 -4.88 12.42
C TRP A 253 -20.34 -4.58 10.98
N LEU A 254 -21.61 -4.33 10.75
CA LEU A 254 -22.14 -3.97 9.43
C LEU A 254 -21.49 -2.69 8.90
N ALA A 255 -21.29 -1.67 9.75
CA ALA A 255 -20.60 -0.44 9.35
C ALA A 255 -19.15 -0.71 8.92
N LEU A 256 -18.42 -1.58 9.64
CA LEU A 256 -17.08 -2.02 9.25
C LEU A 256 -17.10 -2.82 7.95
N ASP A 257 -18.02 -3.75 7.81
CA ASP A 257 -18.16 -4.57 6.60
C ASP A 257 -18.43 -3.69 5.37
N LEU A 258 -19.36 -2.74 5.45
CA LEU A 258 -19.62 -1.79 4.38
C LEU A 258 -18.39 -0.95 4.01
N ARG A 259 -17.61 -0.51 5.00
CA ARG A 259 -16.35 0.20 4.76
C ARG A 259 -15.35 -0.69 4.00
N TRP A 260 -15.17 -1.93 4.43
CA TRP A 260 -14.24 -2.87 3.79
C TRP A 260 -14.70 -3.25 2.38
N GLN A 261 -15.98 -3.49 2.18
CA GLN A 261 -16.56 -3.77 0.86
C GLN A 261 -16.36 -2.59 -0.10
N ALA A 262 -16.59 -1.35 0.36
CA ALA A 262 -16.33 -0.17 -0.44
C ALA A 262 -14.83 -0.06 -0.83
N GLY A 263 -13.92 -0.29 0.12
CA GLY A 263 -12.49 -0.33 -0.14
C GLY A 263 -12.09 -1.44 -1.12
N LEU A 264 -12.66 -2.64 -0.96
CA LEU A 264 -12.42 -3.76 -1.86
C LEU A 264 -12.89 -3.45 -3.29
N VAL A 265 -14.10 -2.89 -3.45
CA VAL A 265 -14.62 -2.50 -4.77
C VAL A 265 -13.70 -1.49 -5.44
N GLN A 266 -13.21 -0.48 -4.72
CA GLN A 266 -12.27 0.50 -5.27
C GLN A 266 -10.98 -0.16 -5.76
N ARG A 267 -10.42 -1.09 -4.99
CA ARG A 267 -9.22 -1.85 -5.35
C ARG A 267 -9.45 -2.77 -6.54
N LEU A 268 -10.60 -3.45 -6.59
CA LEU A 268 -10.99 -4.30 -7.72
C LEU A 268 -11.15 -3.49 -9.01
N LEU A 269 -11.72 -2.28 -8.93
CA LEU A 269 -11.82 -1.39 -10.08
C LEU A 269 -10.43 -0.96 -10.57
N ALA A 270 -9.51 -0.64 -9.66
CA ALA A 270 -8.12 -0.34 -10.01
C ALA A 270 -7.44 -1.55 -10.67
N THR A 271 -7.57 -2.75 -10.08
CA THR A 271 -7.05 -3.99 -10.65
C THR A 271 -7.63 -4.26 -12.04
N ARG A 272 -8.95 -4.08 -12.20
CA ARG A 272 -9.59 -4.22 -13.52
C ARG A 272 -9.00 -3.26 -14.55
N THR A 273 -8.71 -2.02 -14.17
CA THR A 273 -8.10 -1.03 -15.09
C THR A 273 -6.74 -1.50 -15.60
N LEU A 274 -5.95 -2.18 -14.76
CA LEU A 274 -4.64 -2.70 -15.12
C LEU A 274 -4.73 -3.98 -15.98
N TYR A 275 -5.63 -4.90 -15.65
CA TYR A 275 -5.60 -6.27 -16.19
C TYR A 275 -6.70 -6.58 -17.19
N ALA A 276 -7.73 -5.71 -17.37
CA ALA A 276 -8.79 -5.98 -18.32
C ALA A 276 -8.28 -5.91 -19.76
N GLY A 277 -8.48 -6.99 -20.50
CA GLY A 277 -8.04 -7.10 -21.89
C GLY A 277 -6.55 -7.44 -22.06
N VAL A 278 -5.78 -7.57 -20.98
CA VAL A 278 -4.36 -7.95 -21.04
C VAL A 278 -4.25 -9.47 -21.16
N ALA A 279 -3.54 -9.96 -22.17
CA ALA A 279 -3.26 -11.37 -22.34
C ALA A 279 -2.44 -11.94 -21.16
N TRP A 280 -2.67 -13.21 -20.80
CA TRP A 280 -2.04 -13.83 -19.64
C TRP A 280 -0.51 -13.67 -19.59
N PRO A 281 0.26 -13.89 -20.67
CA PRO A 281 1.71 -13.74 -20.64
C PRO A 281 2.19 -12.31 -20.39
N GLN A 282 1.35 -11.29 -20.65
CA GLN A 282 1.69 -9.89 -20.45
C GLN A 282 1.39 -9.41 -19.03
N ARG A 283 0.64 -10.19 -18.23
CA ARG A 283 0.26 -9.79 -16.87
C ARG A 283 1.45 -9.76 -15.91
N ALA A 284 2.44 -10.60 -16.13
CA ALA A 284 3.66 -10.61 -15.33
C ALA A 284 4.40 -9.27 -15.39
N ARG A 285 4.39 -8.59 -16.55
CA ARG A 285 4.97 -7.26 -16.69
C ARG A 285 4.29 -6.21 -15.82
N ILE A 286 2.98 -6.34 -15.60
CA ILE A 286 2.19 -5.42 -14.76
C ILE A 286 2.51 -5.60 -13.27
N VAL A 287 2.79 -6.82 -12.82
CA VAL A 287 3.12 -7.09 -11.41
C VAL A 287 4.59 -6.90 -11.07
N GLY A 288 5.42 -6.54 -12.05
CA GLY A 288 6.84 -6.28 -11.83
C GLY A 288 7.69 -7.52 -11.64
N ASP A 289 7.20 -8.69 -12.04
CA ASP A 289 7.93 -9.96 -12.01
C ASP A 289 8.23 -10.54 -13.40
N SER A 290 8.23 -9.67 -14.43
CA SER A 290 8.57 -10.04 -15.80
C SER A 290 9.92 -10.74 -15.91
N ASP A 291 10.90 -10.29 -15.12
CA ASP A 291 12.24 -10.83 -15.12
C ASP A 291 12.24 -12.24 -14.53
N ILE A 292 11.46 -12.46 -13.48
CA ILE A 292 11.29 -13.77 -12.82
C ILE A 292 10.53 -14.72 -13.75
N GLU A 293 9.48 -14.25 -14.44
CA GLU A 293 8.76 -15.03 -15.46
C GLU A 293 9.70 -15.44 -16.59
N GLN A 294 10.47 -14.49 -17.12
CA GLN A 294 11.43 -14.75 -18.17
C GLN A 294 12.50 -15.78 -17.75
N ALA A 295 13.00 -15.66 -16.51
CA ALA A 295 13.92 -16.64 -15.94
C ALA A 295 13.28 -18.03 -15.84
N ALA A 296 12.04 -18.10 -15.39
CA ALA A 296 11.29 -19.35 -15.30
C ALA A 296 11.05 -19.98 -16.68
N ASP A 297 10.70 -19.18 -17.68
CA ASP A 297 10.45 -19.65 -19.04
C ASP A 297 11.74 -20.13 -19.70
N GLU A 298 12.86 -19.47 -19.47
CA GLU A 298 14.17 -19.92 -19.93
C GLU A 298 14.55 -21.26 -19.28
N LEU A 299 14.34 -21.41 -17.98
CA LEU A 299 14.55 -22.67 -17.27
C LEU A 299 13.67 -23.77 -17.84
N LYS A 300 12.39 -23.52 -18.03
CA LYS A 300 11.45 -24.47 -18.63
C LYS A 300 11.89 -24.91 -20.04
N ALA A 301 12.22 -23.97 -20.90
CA ALA A 301 12.68 -24.24 -22.26
C ALA A 301 13.92 -25.11 -22.28
N ARG A 302 14.86 -24.90 -21.36
CA ARG A 302 16.08 -25.70 -21.24
C ARG A 302 15.83 -27.10 -20.66
N LEU A 303 14.86 -27.19 -19.73
CA LEU A 303 14.53 -28.47 -19.06
C LEU A 303 13.64 -29.35 -19.92
N LEU A 304 12.68 -28.76 -20.66
CA LEU A 304 11.75 -29.50 -21.52
C LEU A 304 12.43 -30.08 -22.78
N GLY A 305 13.57 -29.52 -23.19
CA GLY A 305 14.37 -30.04 -24.30
C GLY A 305 15.28 -31.23 -23.94
N LYS A 306 15.33 -31.65 -22.65
CA LYS A 306 16.16 -32.73 -22.11
C LYS A 306 15.38 -33.46 -21.03
N THR A 307 15.92 -34.56 -20.50
CA THR A 307 15.34 -35.23 -19.33
C THR A 307 15.09 -34.22 -18.20
N ALA A 308 13.82 -34.04 -17.84
CA ALA A 308 13.44 -33.12 -16.77
C ALA A 308 14.05 -33.59 -15.43
N PRO A 309 14.56 -32.68 -14.59
CA PRO A 309 15.07 -33.07 -13.28
C PRO A 309 13.94 -33.59 -12.39
N THR A 310 14.27 -34.51 -11.47
CA THR A 310 13.30 -35.06 -10.53
C THR A 310 12.73 -34.01 -9.61
N ARG A 311 13.53 -32.99 -9.26
CA ARG A 311 13.16 -31.87 -8.39
C ARG A 311 13.98 -30.63 -8.71
N ILE A 312 13.34 -29.45 -8.52
CA ILE A 312 14.00 -28.15 -8.60
C ILE A 312 14.02 -27.55 -7.19
N LEU A 313 15.20 -27.14 -6.74
CA LEU A 313 15.38 -26.43 -5.47
C LEU A 313 15.78 -25.00 -5.79
N VAL A 314 15.07 -24.04 -5.21
CA VAL A 314 15.24 -22.60 -5.50
C VAL A 314 15.74 -21.88 -4.26
N ASP A 315 16.71 -21.00 -4.45
CA ASP A 315 17.11 -19.95 -3.52
C ASP A 315 17.09 -18.60 -4.25
N ALA A 316 16.74 -17.52 -3.56
CA ALA A 316 16.71 -16.19 -4.15
C ALA A 316 17.09 -15.12 -3.14
N GLY A 317 17.48 -13.94 -3.61
CA GLY A 317 17.87 -12.80 -2.79
C GLY A 317 16.76 -12.33 -1.84
N SER A 318 15.50 -12.58 -2.18
CA SER A 318 14.37 -12.36 -1.30
C SER A 318 13.37 -13.50 -1.31
N ARG A 319 12.62 -13.67 -0.21
CA ARG A 319 11.56 -14.68 -0.14
C ARG A 319 10.44 -14.42 -1.15
N PHE A 320 10.18 -13.17 -1.49
CA PHE A 320 9.19 -12.81 -2.50
C PHE A 320 9.60 -13.33 -3.88
N GLU A 321 10.81 -13.04 -4.32
CA GLU A 321 11.35 -13.51 -5.61
C GLU A 321 11.37 -15.05 -5.68
N MET A 322 11.80 -15.69 -4.61
CA MET A 322 11.80 -17.14 -4.51
C MET A 322 10.39 -17.73 -4.72
N LEU A 323 9.38 -17.23 -4.00
CA LEU A 323 8.00 -17.71 -4.12
C LEU A 323 7.41 -17.40 -5.50
N ARG A 324 7.76 -16.26 -6.11
CA ARG A 324 7.34 -15.93 -7.47
C ARG A 324 7.99 -16.86 -8.51
N LEU A 325 9.28 -17.15 -8.36
CA LEU A 325 9.96 -18.11 -9.24
C LEU A 325 9.36 -19.51 -9.10
N VAL A 326 9.10 -19.98 -7.88
CA VAL A 326 8.39 -21.24 -7.63
C VAL A 326 7.03 -21.24 -8.33
N TRP A 327 6.26 -20.17 -8.23
CA TRP A 327 4.96 -20.03 -8.89
C TRP A 327 5.08 -20.12 -10.41
N HIS A 328 6.01 -19.40 -11.01
CA HIS A 328 6.21 -19.42 -12.47
C HIS A 328 6.75 -20.76 -12.97
N LEU A 329 7.45 -21.54 -12.14
CA LEU A 329 7.95 -22.88 -12.50
C LEU A 329 6.87 -23.97 -12.43
N LEU A 330 5.71 -23.73 -11.85
CA LEU A 330 4.61 -24.72 -11.86
C LEU A 330 4.26 -25.12 -13.30
N PRO A 331 3.86 -26.38 -13.55
CA PRO A 331 3.61 -27.49 -12.61
C PRO A 331 4.84 -28.35 -12.26
N LEU A 332 6.07 -27.89 -12.45
CA LEU A 332 7.26 -28.66 -12.12
C LEU A 332 7.35 -28.90 -10.59
N ASN A 333 8.06 -29.94 -10.19
CA ASN A 333 8.27 -30.24 -8.76
C ASN A 333 9.34 -29.30 -8.19
N VAL A 334 8.91 -28.22 -7.57
CA VAL A 334 9.77 -27.14 -7.06
C VAL A 334 9.69 -27.05 -5.54
N GLY A 335 10.80 -26.77 -4.88
CA GLY A 335 10.88 -26.55 -3.44
C GLY A 335 11.95 -25.51 -3.07
N GLU A 336 11.98 -25.10 -1.82
CA GLU A 336 12.94 -24.16 -1.27
C GLU A 336 14.26 -24.89 -0.91
N LEU A 337 15.41 -24.33 -1.33
CA LEU A 337 16.73 -24.89 -1.00
C LEU A 337 17.03 -24.79 0.51
N VAL A 338 16.71 -23.63 1.11
CA VAL A 338 16.99 -23.34 2.54
C VAL A 338 16.30 -24.32 3.48
N GLN A 339 15.17 -24.93 3.08
CA GLN A 339 14.49 -25.93 3.90
C GLN A 339 15.12 -27.34 3.74
N ALA A 340 15.81 -27.58 2.66
CA ALA A 340 16.39 -28.91 2.38
C ALA A 340 17.78 -29.08 3.00
N VAL A 341 18.60 -28.05 3.03
CA VAL A 341 20.02 -28.12 3.44
C VAL A 341 20.22 -28.28 4.96
N PRO A 342 19.53 -27.51 5.84
CA PRO A 342 19.74 -27.64 7.29
C PRO A 342 19.25 -28.94 7.90
N LEU A 343 18.33 -29.65 7.22
CA LEU A 343 17.73 -30.89 7.72
C LEU A 343 18.56 -32.15 7.42
N GLY A 344 19.72 -32.01 6.76
CA GLY A 344 20.54 -33.15 6.36
C GLY A 344 19.81 -34.14 5.43
N VAL A 345 18.76 -33.65 4.77
CA VAL A 345 17.97 -34.46 3.84
C VAL A 345 18.83 -34.73 2.62
N ALA A 346 19.05 -36.01 2.32
CA ALA A 346 19.73 -36.43 1.09
C ALA A 346 18.96 -35.84 -0.12
N LEU A 347 19.65 -35.06 -0.94
CA LEU A 347 19.04 -34.52 -2.16
C LEU A 347 18.69 -35.70 -3.09
N PRO A 348 17.52 -35.62 -3.75
CA PRO A 348 17.20 -36.64 -4.76
C PRO A 348 18.20 -36.59 -5.89
N ASP A 349 18.48 -37.75 -6.45
CA ASP A 349 19.33 -37.84 -7.62
C ASP A 349 18.71 -37.05 -8.79
N ASP A 350 19.57 -36.39 -9.58
CA ASP A 350 19.16 -35.55 -10.70
C ASP A 350 18.27 -34.33 -10.30
N CYS A 351 18.63 -33.64 -9.23
CA CYS A 351 17.94 -32.38 -8.90
C CYS A 351 18.62 -31.15 -9.54
N LEU A 352 17.83 -30.15 -9.83
CA LEU A 352 18.31 -28.84 -10.29
C LEU A 352 18.27 -27.85 -9.13
N ILE A 353 19.38 -27.20 -8.83
CA ILE A 353 19.50 -26.15 -7.82
C ILE A 353 19.62 -24.81 -8.55
N VAL A 354 18.73 -23.88 -8.25
CA VAL A 354 18.60 -22.58 -8.93
C VAL A 354 18.78 -21.45 -7.92
N PHE A 355 19.64 -20.51 -8.24
CA PHE A 355 19.87 -19.28 -7.49
C PHE A 355 19.42 -18.09 -8.36
N LEU A 356 18.55 -17.25 -7.81
CA LEU A 356 18.09 -16.00 -8.44
C LEU A 356 18.47 -14.84 -7.53
N ASP A 357 19.31 -13.92 -8.01
CA ASP A 357 19.79 -12.79 -7.21
C ASP A 357 20.37 -13.17 -5.84
N SER A 358 20.88 -14.37 -5.71
CA SER A 358 21.47 -14.91 -4.48
C SER A 358 22.93 -15.27 -4.74
N ASP A 359 23.80 -14.83 -3.86
CA ASP A 359 25.22 -15.18 -3.84
C ASP A 359 25.53 -16.36 -2.90
N ALA A 360 24.49 -16.97 -2.32
CA ALA A 360 24.63 -18.07 -1.36
C ALA A 360 25.46 -19.24 -1.92
N TRP A 361 25.44 -19.47 -3.22
CA TRP A 361 26.27 -20.48 -3.89
C TRP A 361 27.79 -20.18 -3.80
N GLN A 362 28.17 -18.92 -3.54
CA GLN A 362 29.55 -18.51 -3.31
C GLN A 362 29.86 -18.25 -1.83
N SER A 363 28.93 -17.67 -1.10
CA SER A 363 29.12 -17.17 0.27
C SER A 363 28.84 -18.22 1.33
N ASP A 364 27.88 -19.14 1.13
CA ASP A 364 27.50 -20.17 2.11
C ASP A 364 28.41 -21.42 2.01
N PRO A 365 29.19 -21.75 3.05
CA PRO A 365 30.07 -22.91 3.05
C PRO A 365 29.33 -24.25 2.90
N ALA A 366 28.11 -24.39 3.46
CA ALA A 366 27.32 -25.61 3.38
C ALA A 366 26.82 -25.83 1.94
N ILE A 367 26.33 -24.76 1.31
CA ILE A 367 25.89 -24.78 -0.09
C ILE A 367 27.09 -25.05 -1.01
N ARG A 368 28.22 -24.42 -0.79
CA ARG A 368 29.45 -24.68 -1.57
C ARG A 368 29.87 -26.13 -1.49
N THR A 369 29.83 -26.76 -0.32
CA THR A 369 30.16 -28.16 -0.13
C THR A 369 29.18 -29.06 -0.92
N LEU A 370 27.88 -28.71 -0.83
CA LEU A 370 26.84 -29.40 -1.60
C LEU A 370 27.10 -29.32 -3.11
N LEU A 371 27.49 -28.16 -3.60
CA LEU A 371 27.72 -27.91 -5.03
C LEU A 371 29.05 -28.47 -5.56
N ALA A 372 29.97 -28.87 -4.69
CA ALA A 372 31.27 -29.37 -5.10
C ALA A 372 31.19 -30.61 -6.08
N HIS A 373 30.12 -31.36 -5.96
CA HIS A 373 29.85 -32.54 -6.83
C HIS A 373 28.78 -32.27 -7.91
N SER A 374 28.39 -31.00 -8.12
CA SER A 374 27.36 -30.63 -9.09
C SER A 374 27.94 -30.02 -10.35
N GLN A 375 27.25 -30.18 -11.49
CA GLN A 375 27.63 -29.52 -12.74
C GLN A 375 26.88 -28.21 -12.90
N ARG A 376 27.62 -27.09 -13.06
CA ARG A 376 27.02 -25.79 -13.39
C ARG A 376 26.36 -25.89 -14.78
N VAL A 377 25.09 -25.54 -14.84
CA VAL A 377 24.35 -25.42 -16.10
C VAL A 377 24.77 -24.10 -16.72
N LYS A 378 25.59 -24.19 -17.80
CA LYS A 378 26.00 -22.97 -18.54
C LYS A 378 24.77 -22.35 -19.20
N ALA A 379 24.56 -21.06 -18.95
CA ALA A 379 23.71 -20.23 -19.77
C ALA A 379 24.33 -20.18 -21.17
N SER A 380 23.65 -20.70 -22.19
CA SER A 380 24.09 -20.50 -23.58
C SER A 380 23.89 -19.03 -23.88
N GLY A 381 24.90 -18.37 -24.46
CA GLY A 381 25.03 -16.93 -24.66
C GLY A 381 24.05 -16.23 -25.62
N ALA A 382 22.78 -16.61 -25.63
CA ALA A 382 21.72 -15.77 -26.15
C ALA A 382 21.49 -14.67 -25.13
N ALA A 383 21.92 -13.45 -25.45
CA ALA A 383 21.58 -12.26 -24.69
C ALA A 383 20.08 -12.25 -24.43
N LEU A 384 19.69 -12.26 -23.15
CA LEU A 384 18.32 -12.07 -22.76
C LEU A 384 17.93 -10.67 -23.23
N ALA A 385 17.15 -10.60 -24.29
CA ALA A 385 16.60 -9.34 -24.78
C ALA A 385 15.74 -8.79 -23.63
N ASN A 386 15.96 -7.53 -23.27
CA ASN A 386 15.24 -6.76 -22.26
C ASN A 386 15.77 -6.76 -20.80
N GLY A 387 17.09 -6.69 -20.59
CA GLY A 387 17.61 -6.23 -19.30
C GLY A 387 17.75 -7.29 -18.19
N PHE A 388 17.41 -8.53 -18.44
CA PHE A 388 17.69 -9.62 -17.50
C PHE A 388 19.19 -9.98 -17.58
N ASP A 389 19.93 -9.69 -16.52
CA ASP A 389 21.32 -10.09 -16.41
C ASP A 389 21.41 -11.59 -16.12
N SER A 390 22.00 -12.34 -17.03
CA SER A 390 22.23 -13.79 -16.84
C SER A 390 23.13 -14.11 -15.63
N SER A 391 23.81 -13.12 -15.07
CA SER A 391 24.53 -13.21 -13.79
C SER A 391 23.59 -13.37 -12.61
N ARG A 392 22.33 -12.90 -12.71
CA ARG A 392 21.31 -13.02 -11.66
C ARG A 392 20.74 -14.43 -11.52
N LEU A 393 20.81 -15.25 -12.56
CA LEU A 393 20.30 -16.63 -12.54
C LEU A 393 21.46 -17.63 -12.72
N VAL A 394 21.71 -18.40 -11.69
CA VAL A 394 22.73 -19.48 -11.73
C VAL A 394 22.07 -20.81 -11.37
N ALA A 395 22.34 -21.84 -12.15
CA ALA A 395 21.75 -23.16 -11.92
C ALA A 395 22.83 -24.25 -11.94
N PHE A 396 22.65 -25.23 -11.06
CA PHE A 396 23.51 -26.39 -10.92
C PHE A 396 22.68 -27.67 -11.02
N ARG A 397 23.14 -28.65 -11.79
CA ARG A 397 22.54 -29.98 -11.84
C ARG A 397 23.32 -30.93 -10.91
N TYR A 398 22.66 -31.35 -9.87
CA TYR A 398 23.21 -32.29 -8.90
C TYR A 398 22.92 -33.73 -9.36
N ARG A 399 23.94 -34.58 -9.36
CA ARG A 399 23.83 -36.01 -9.59
C ARG A 399 24.73 -36.69 -8.57
N HIS A 400 24.22 -37.74 -7.93
CA HIS A 400 25.09 -38.59 -7.11
C HIS A 400 26.22 -39.16 -7.98
N ALA A 401 27.45 -39.05 -7.50
CA ALA A 401 28.55 -39.80 -8.11
C ALA A 401 28.30 -41.30 -7.83
N HIS A 402 28.01 -42.04 -8.89
CA HIS A 402 27.93 -43.51 -8.82
C HIS A 402 29.31 -44.09 -8.74
#